data_9846698edb4ef37b46ae0cfe57310a3d
#
_entry.id   9846698edb4ef37b46ae0cfe57310a3d
#
_cell.length_a   1.000
_cell.length_b   1.000
_cell.length_c   1.000
_cell.angle_alpha   90.00
_cell.angle_beta   90.00
_cell.angle_gamma   90.00
#
_symmetry.space_group_name_H-M   'P 1'
#
loop_
_entity.id
_entity.type
_entity.pdbx_description
1 polymer ?
#
loop_
_entity_poly.entity_id
_entity_poly.type
_entity_poly.pdbx_seq_one_letter_code
_entity_poly.pdbx_strand_id
1 'polypeptide(L)'
;MNEGSSLVHLLRNLPVNLLIRALERDGFTLRRSTRTGGRIYAHSDGRITVVHYHHGSDTLTRKTLKSVLEAVGWTLDDAKRLGLVP
;
A
#
# COMPACT_ATOMS: atom_id res chain seq x y z
N MET A 1 16.85 -0.19 -13.06
CA MET A 1 15.47 -0.44 -12.61
C MET A 1 15.43 -0.30 -11.10
N ASN A 2 14.49 0.47 -10.55
CA ASN A 2 14.43 0.67 -9.11
C ASN A 2 13.52 -0.38 -8.46
N GLU A 3 13.63 -0.54 -7.15
CA GLU A 3 12.83 -1.50 -6.39
C GLU A 3 11.33 -1.22 -6.50
N GLY A 4 10.94 0.05 -6.56
CA GLY A 4 9.54 0.43 -6.67
C GLY A 4 8.87 -0.13 -7.91
N SER A 5 9.54 -0.10 -9.04
CA SER A 5 9.02 -0.68 -10.29
C SER A 5 8.89 -2.20 -10.19
N SER A 6 9.86 -2.87 -9.57
CA SER A 6 9.81 -4.32 -9.35
C SER A 6 8.66 -4.70 -8.42
N LEU A 7 8.44 -3.93 -7.34
CA LEU A 7 7.35 -4.19 -6.41
C LEU A 7 5.99 -3.98 -7.06
N VAL A 8 5.84 -2.93 -7.89
CA VAL A 8 4.59 -2.70 -8.62
C VAL A 8 4.25 -3.93 -9.46
N HIS A 9 5.23 -4.48 -10.16
CA HIS A 9 5.04 -5.66 -10.97
C HIS A 9 4.64 -6.87 -10.12
N LEU A 10 5.32 -7.10 -9.01
CA LEU A 10 5.06 -8.25 -8.13
C LEU A 10 3.71 -8.15 -7.43
N LEU A 11 3.27 -6.95 -7.08
CA LEU A 11 2.06 -6.75 -6.29
C LEU A 11 0.85 -6.31 -7.11
N ARG A 12 0.93 -6.33 -8.43
CA ARG A 12 -0.12 -5.81 -9.31
C ARG A 12 -1.50 -6.46 -9.12
N ASN A 13 -1.54 -7.70 -8.65
CA ASN A 13 -2.78 -8.42 -8.42
C ASN A 13 -3.13 -8.56 -6.94
N LEU A 14 -2.45 -7.83 -6.07
CA LEU A 14 -2.68 -7.90 -4.64
C LEU A 14 -4.03 -7.29 -4.28
N PRO A 15 -4.92 -8.02 -3.59
CA PRO A 15 -6.16 -7.42 -3.09
C PRO A 15 -5.85 -6.30 -2.10
N VAL A 16 -6.66 -5.24 -2.15
CA VAL A 16 -6.46 -4.06 -1.30
C VAL A 16 -6.47 -4.42 0.18
N ASN A 17 -7.32 -5.35 0.62
CA ASN A 17 -7.36 -5.72 2.03
C ASN A 17 -6.03 -6.27 2.54
N LEU A 18 -5.26 -6.96 1.69
CA LEU A 18 -3.94 -7.45 2.08
C LEU A 18 -2.92 -6.30 2.13
N LEU A 19 -3.05 -5.33 1.23
CA LEU A 19 -2.22 -4.13 1.29
C LEU A 19 -2.48 -3.34 2.57
N ILE A 20 -3.73 -3.19 2.96
CA ILE A 20 -4.11 -2.50 4.20
C ILE A 20 -3.52 -3.22 5.42
N ARG A 21 -3.60 -4.55 5.47
CA ARG A 21 -2.99 -5.31 6.57
C ARG A 21 -1.49 -5.08 6.65
N ALA A 22 -0.83 -5.00 5.50
CA ALA A 22 0.60 -4.73 5.46
C ALA A 22 0.92 -3.32 5.98
N LEU A 23 0.10 -2.33 5.61
CA LEU A 23 0.25 -0.97 6.14
C LEU A 23 0.14 -0.98 7.67
N GLU A 24 -0.86 -1.65 8.20
CA GLU A 24 -1.05 -1.73 9.66
C GLU A 24 0.11 -2.44 10.36
N ARG A 25 0.62 -3.52 9.78
CA ARG A 25 1.79 -4.22 10.31
C ARG A 25 3.04 -3.34 10.33
N ASP A 26 3.18 -2.48 9.33
CA ASP A 26 4.31 -1.55 9.25
C ASP A 26 4.17 -0.36 10.20
N GLY A 27 3.01 -0.20 10.83
CA GLY A 27 2.78 0.86 11.80
C GLY A 27 1.96 2.03 11.29
N PHE A 28 1.37 1.92 10.10
CA PHE A 28 0.43 2.93 9.60
C PHE A 28 -0.90 2.80 10.32
N THR A 29 -1.54 3.93 10.59
CA THR A 29 -2.88 3.96 11.15
C THR A 29 -3.81 4.78 10.27
N LEU A 30 -5.08 4.39 10.22
CA LEU A 30 -6.09 5.12 9.47
C LEU A 30 -6.37 6.44 10.18
N ARG A 31 -6.16 7.54 9.49
CA ARG A 31 -6.40 8.88 10.02
C ARG A 31 -7.76 9.42 9.63
N ARG A 32 -8.18 9.19 8.39
CA ARG A 32 -9.41 9.74 7.87
C ARG A 32 -9.88 8.97 6.65
N SER A 33 -11.21 8.89 6.48
CA SER A 33 -11.83 8.38 5.27
C SER A 33 -12.51 9.53 4.54
N THR A 34 -12.46 9.52 3.20
CA THR A 34 -13.12 10.52 2.38
C THR A 34 -14.42 9.97 1.83
N ARG A 35 -15.30 10.88 1.33
CA ARG A 35 -16.57 10.48 0.72
C ARG A 35 -16.40 9.56 -0.48
N THR A 36 -15.30 9.71 -1.20
CA THR A 36 -15.08 9.03 -2.47
C THR A 36 -14.33 7.71 -2.32
N GLY A 37 -14.23 7.19 -1.10
CA GLY A 37 -13.59 5.91 -0.84
C GLY A 37 -12.09 6.00 -0.57
N GLY A 38 -11.56 7.21 -0.41
CA GLY A 38 -10.17 7.40 -0.04
C GLY A 38 -9.95 7.10 1.44
N ARG A 39 -8.86 6.43 1.78
CA ARG A 39 -8.44 6.15 3.15
C ARG A 39 -7.05 6.71 3.34
N ILE A 40 -6.90 7.61 4.30
CA ILE A 40 -5.61 8.26 4.58
C ILE A 40 -4.94 7.54 5.72
N TYR A 41 -3.79 6.94 5.45
CA TYR A 41 -2.98 6.24 6.43
C TYR A 41 -1.71 7.02 6.71
N ALA A 42 -1.33 7.11 7.97
CA ALA A 42 -0.12 7.82 8.38
C ALA A 42 0.70 6.98 9.33
N HIS A 43 2.01 7.10 9.22
CA HIS A 43 2.98 6.46 10.09
C HIS A 43 3.60 7.51 11.01
N SER A 44 4.00 7.10 12.21
CA SER A 44 4.63 8.00 13.18
C SER A 44 5.94 8.61 12.68
N ASP A 45 6.57 7.99 11.67
CA ASP A 45 7.80 8.52 11.08
C ASP A 45 7.56 9.61 10.03
N GLY A 46 6.29 9.99 9.80
CA GLY A 46 5.94 11.06 8.88
C GLY A 46 5.45 10.61 7.50
N ARG A 47 5.52 9.31 7.19
CA ARG A 47 5.01 8.83 5.91
C ARG A 47 3.50 8.87 5.89
N ILE A 48 2.91 9.28 4.76
CA ILE A 48 1.46 9.34 4.57
C ILE A 48 1.15 8.75 3.20
N THR A 49 0.10 7.94 3.13
CA THR A 49 -0.39 7.42 1.85
C THR A 49 -1.90 7.44 1.81
N VAL A 50 -2.47 7.55 0.61
CA VAL A 50 -3.91 7.52 0.39
C VAL A 50 -4.22 6.29 -0.46
N VAL A 51 -5.15 5.47 0.00
CA VAL A 51 -5.59 4.26 -0.71
C VAL A 51 -7.06 4.43 -1.06
N HIS A 52 -7.38 4.47 -2.36
CA HIS A 52 -8.75 4.56 -2.85
C HIS A 52 -9.26 3.18 -3.22
N TYR A 53 -10.38 2.76 -2.62
CA TYR A 53 -11.03 1.51 -3.00
C TYR A 53 -12.47 1.48 -2.49
N HIS A 54 -13.30 0.63 -3.10
CA HIS A 54 -14.69 0.44 -2.67
C HIS A 54 -14.87 -0.91 -1.96
N HIS A 55 -14.17 -1.93 -2.40
CA HIS A 55 -14.25 -3.28 -1.82
C HIS A 55 -12.85 -3.79 -1.50
N GLY A 56 -12.71 -4.48 -0.36
CA GLY A 56 -11.41 -5.02 0.05
C GLY A 56 -10.82 -6.05 -0.90
N SER A 57 -11.66 -6.69 -1.71
CA SER A 57 -11.21 -7.64 -2.74
C SER A 57 -10.72 -6.97 -4.02
N ASP A 58 -10.94 -5.66 -4.17
CA ASP A 58 -10.47 -4.92 -5.34
C ASP A 58 -8.96 -4.91 -5.40
N THR A 59 -8.43 -4.80 -6.62
CA THR A 59 -7.01 -4.55 -6.83
C THR A 59 -6.84 -3.09 -7.27
N LEU A 60 -5.71 -2.50 -6.91
CA LEU A 60 -5.40 -1.14 -7.33
C LEU A 60 -4.90 -1.12 -8.77
N THR A 61 -5.16 -0.02 -9.48
CA THR A 61 -4.53 0.18 -10.78
C THR A 61 -3.02 0.28 -10.58
N ARG A 62 -2.27 0.00 -11.63
CA ARG A 62 -0.81 0.10 -11.59
C ARG A 62 -0.34 1.48 -11.12
N LYS A 63 -0.97 2.53 -11.64
CA LYS A 63 -0.63 3.90 -11.27
C LYS A 63 -0.86 4.17 -9.79
N THR A 64 -2.00 3.77 -9.26
CA THR A 64 -2.33 3.96 -7.84
C THR A 64 -1.42 3.13 -6.95
N LEU A 65 -1.18 1.87 -7.32
CA LEU A 65 -0.27 1.01 -6.57
C LEU A 65 1.14 1.60 -6.52
N LYS A 66 1.64 2.11 -7.64
CA LYS A 66 2.95 2.75 -7.70
C LYS A 66 3.01 3.96 -6.76
N SER A 67 1.95 4.78 -6.76
CA SER A 67 1.87 5.95 -5.88
C SER A 67 1.93 5.55 -4.41
N VAL A 68 1.19 4.51 -4.02
CA VAL A 68 1.21 4.00 -2.64
C VAL A 68 2.60 3.49 -2.28
N LEU A 69 3.21 2.68 -3.13
CA LEU A 69 4.53 2.10 -2.85
C LEU A 69 5.61 3.17 -2.74
N GLU A 70 5.54 4.22 -3.55
CA GLU A 70 6.46 5.35 -3.43
C GLU A 70 6.27 6.10 -2.12
N ALA A 71 5.02 6.29 -1.70
CA ALA A 71 4.73 7.00 -0.45
C ALA A 71 5.19 6.22 0.78
N VAL A 72 5.04 4.90 0.80
CA VAL A 72 5.45 4.08 1.94
C VAL A 72 6.94 3.74 1.93
N GLY A 73 7.59 3.80 0.77
CA GLY A 73 9.03 3.57 0.65
C GLY A 73 9.46 2.12 0.89
N TRP A 74 8.57 1.14 0.72
CA TRP A 74 8.92 -0.26 0.96
C TRP A 74 9.92 -0.78 -0.06
N THR A 75 10.88 -1.55 0.44
CA THR A 75 11.82 -2.33 -0.36
C THR A 75 11.26 -3.74 -0.56
N LEU A 76 11.93 -4.55 -1.36
CA LEU A 76 11.58 -5.95 -1.51
C LEU A 76 11.66 -6.68 -0.16
N ASP A 77 12.66 -6.36 0.66
CA ASP A 77 12.79 -6.96 1.99
C ASP A 77 11.61 -6.58 2.88
N ASP A 78 11.13 -5.35 2.81
CA ASP A 78 9.93 -4.92 3.53
C ASP A 78 8.71 -5.72 3.08
N ALA A 79 8.55 -5.92 1.78
CA ALA A 79 7.43 -6.70 1.25
C ALA A 79 7.46 -8.14 1.73
N LYS A 80 8.65 -8.73 1.84
CA LYS A 80 8.82 -10.08 2.41
C LYS A 80 8.47 -10.09 3.89
N ARG A 81 8.99 -9.14 4.64
CA ARG A 81 8.72 -9.00 6.08
C ARG A 81 7.23 -8.84 6.36
N LEU A 82 6.53 -8.12 5.49
CA LEU A 82 5.11 -7.82 5.65
C LEU A 82 4.20 -8.93 5.08
N GLY A 83 4.79 -9.99 4.54
CA GLY A 83 4.03 -11.13 4.04
C GLY A 83 3.38 -10.91 2.68
N LEU A 84 3.79 -9.90 1.93
CA LEU A 84 3.22 -9.59 0.62
C LEU A 84 3.81 -10.44 -0.51
N VAL A 85 5.03 -10.92 -0.34
CA VAL A 85 5.72 -11.79 -1.28
C VAL A 85 6.43 -12.90 -0.52
N PRO A 86 6.66 -14.06 -1.16
CA PRO A 86 7.38 -15.18 -0.52
C PRO A 86 8.81 -14.85 -0.14
#